data_658e51caadf13710e07fcef1ae939594
#
_entry.id   658e51caadf13710e07fcef1ae939594
#
_cell.length_a   1.000
_cell.length_b   1.000
_cell.length_c   1.000
_cell.angle_alpha   90.00
_cell.angle_beta   90.00
_cell.angle_gamma   90.00
#
_symmetry.space_group_name_H-M   'P 1'
#
loop_
_entity.id
_entity.type
_entity.pdbx_description
1 polymer ?
#
loop_
_entity_poly.entity_id
_entity_poly.type
_entity_poly.pdbx_seq_one_letter_code
_entity_poly.pdbx_strand_id
1 'polypeptide(L)'
;MSEEPKRCDRKYTSYAEADKLLVNFVEEAETDSIWVSVDAQELTENRLGNEFCKIISTALDTAKATCILVGPPNNRFIRFRSRKVQNQALIKIQYSCEGAPPGSNREMADLKNRITKAGGYLKYQIDEDVGGINIAIPMKQMG
;
A
#
# COMPACT_ATOMS: atom_id res chain seq x y z
N MET A 1 34.18 4.19 12.01
CA MET A 1 33.07 4.72 11.52
C MET A 1 32.01 3.68 11.30
N SER A 2 31.06 3.76 11.92
CA SER A 2 30.09 2.77 11.78
C SER A 2 29.20 3.16 10.68
N GLU A 3 28.80 2.20 10.03
CA GLU A 3 27.86 2.38 9.03
C GLU A 3 26.54 2.35 9.65
N GLU A 4 25.79 3.36 9.39
CA GLU A 4 24.41 3.24 9.72
C GLU A 4 23.81 2.21 8.84
N PRO A 5 22.81 1.47 9.30
CA PRO A 5 22.08 0.56 8.45
C PRO A 5 21.52 1.36 7.28
N LYS A 6 21.82 0.95 6.10
CA LYS A 6 21.28 1.60 4.95
C LYS A 6 19.82 1.25 4.82
N ARG A 7 19.05 2.17 4.24
CA ARG A 7 17.64 1.90 4.08
C ARG A 7 17.39 0.69 3.21
N CYS A 8 18.28 0.45 2.26
CA CYS A 8 18.14 -0.73 1.42
C CYS A 8 18.31 -2.04 2.19
N ASP A 9 18.79 -1.96 3.43
CA ASP A 9 18.88 -3.16 4.26
C ASP A 9 17.57 -3.47 4.97
N ARG A 10 16.61 -2.58 4.93
CA ARG A 10 15.30 -2.88 5.50
C ARG A 10 14.66 -4.01 4.74
N LYS A 11 13.95 -4.83 5.45
CA LYS A 11 13.27 -5.94 4.83
C LYS A 11 11.89 -6.09 5.46
N TYR A 12 10.86 -5.90 4.66
CA TYR A 12 9.49 -5.98 5.13
C TYR A 12 8.84 -7.31 4.79
N THR A 13 9.31 -7.96 3.73
CA THR A 13 8.71 -9.21 3.29
C THR A 13 9.76 -10.03 2.55
N SER A 14 9.56 -11.34 2.54
CA SER A 14 10.44 -12.23 1.78
C SER A 14 10.16 -12.22 0.27
N TYR A 15 9.08 -11.58 -0.14
CA TYR A 15 8.74 -11.44 -1.56
C TYR A 15 9.60 -10.31 -2.13
N ALA A 16 10.66 -10.64 -2.82
CA ALA A 16 11.72 -9.69 -3.14
C ALA A 16 11.24 -8.46 -3.91
N GLU A 17 10.38 -8.64 -4.91
CA GLU A 17 9.91 -7.51 -5.70
C GLU A 17 9.05 -6.57 -4.87
N ALA A 18 8.17 -7.14 -4.07
CA ALA A 18 7.33 -6.34 -3.20
C ALA A 18 8.16 -5.64 -2.13
N ASP A 19 9.18 -6.34 -1.61
CA ASP A 19 10.04 -5.73 -0.61
C ASP A 19 10.74 -4.51 -1.15
N LYS A 20 11.29 -4.61 -2.36
CA LYS A 20 11.96 -3.48 -3.00
C LYS A 20 11.00 -2.31 -3.19
N LEU A 21 9.79 -2.62 -3.62
CA LEU A 21 8.78 -1.60 -3.80
C LEU A 21 8.45 -0.89 -2.49
N LEU A 22 8.30 -1.65 -1.41
CA LEU A 22 7.95 -1.08 -0.12
C LEU A 22 9.10 -0.26 0.44
N VAL A 23 10.33 -0.73 0.30
CA VAL A 23 11.48 0.03 0.77
C VAL A 23 11.56 1.37 0.04
N ASN A 24 11.41 1.34 -1.29
CA ASN A 24 11.46 2.58 -2.06
C ASN A 24 10.32 3.51 -1.68
N PHE A 25 9.14 2.97 -1.46
CA PHE A 25 7.99 3.79 -1.08
C PHE A 25 8.24 4.49 0.26
N VAL A 26 8.75 3.75 1.24
CA VAL A 26 9.01 4.31 2.56
C VAL A 26 10.04 5.45 2.45
N GLU A 27 11.09 5.24 1.68
CA GLU A 27 12.11 6.27 1.53
C GLU A 27 11.54 7.54 0.90
N GLU A 28 10.73 7.38 -0.14
CA GLU A 28 10.12 8.53 -0.78
C GLU A 28 9.15 9.25 0.15
N ALA A 29 8.34 8.48 0.87
CA ALA A 29 7.36 9.08 1.76
C ALA A 29 8.03 9.83 2.90
N GLU A 30 9.15 9.32 3.39
CA GLU A 30 9.89 10.01 4.45
C GLU A 30 10.40 11.35 4.00
N THR A 31 10.76 11.49 2.72
CA THR A 31 11.19 12.80 2.22
C THR A 31 10.03 13.79 2.19
N ASP A 32 8.80 13.29 2.19
CA ASP A 32 7.61 14.14 2.23
C ASP A 32 7.08 14.27 3.65
N SER A 33 7.90 13.94 4.64
CA SER A 33 7.54 14.05 6.06
C SER A 33 6.33 13.19 6.43
N ILE A 34 6.21 12.04 5.81
CA ILE A 34 5.13 11.10 6.12
C ILE A 34 5.69 10.00 7.00
N TRP A 35 5.01 9.75 8.13
CA TRP A 35 5.35 8.62 8.99
C TRP A 35 4.75 7.36 8.37
N VAL A 36 5.57 6.35 8.13
CA VAL A 36 5.11 5.14 7.47
C VAL A 36 5.35 3.93 8.36
N SER A 37 4.31 3.11 8.49
CA SER A 37 4.40 1.85 9.18
C SER A 37 4.07 0.74 8.20
N VAL A 38 4.92 -0.28 8.12
CA VAL A 38 4.72 -1.39 7.18
C VAL A 38 4.74 -2.70 7.95
N ASP A 39 3.68 -3.49 7.79
CA ASP A 39 3.58 -4.82 8.36
C ASP A 39 3.24 -5.74 7.19
N ALA A 40 4.27 -6.29 6.57
CA ALA A 40 4.11 -7.05 5.34
C ALA A 40 4.73 -8.43 5.41
N GLN A 41 4.88 -8.99 6.61
CA GLN A 41 5.53 -10.29 6.76
C GLN A 41 4.76 -11.40 6.05
N GLU A 42 3.45 -11.27 5.93
CA GLU A 42 2.63 -12.28 5.29
C GLU A 42 2.45 -12.04 3.79
N LEU A 43 3.11 -11.03 3.24
CA LEU A 43 3.00 -10.74 1.82
C LEU A 43 3.88 -11.70 1.05
N THR A 44 3.29 -12.49 0.15
CA THR A 44 4.02 -13.49 -0.61
C THR A 44 3.68 -13.39 -2.08
N GLU A 45 4.53 -13.99 -2.91
CA GLU A 45 4.24 -14.07 -4.33
C GLU A 45 2.91 -14.75 -4.57
N ASN A 46 2.26 -14.36 -5.66
CA ASN A 46 1.04 -15.04 -6.06
C ASN A 46 0.97 -15.11 -7.58
N ARG A 47 -0.12 -15.67 -8.07
CA ARG A 47 -0.30 -15.94 -9.50
C ARG A 47 -0.31 -14.69 -10.37
N LEU A 48 -0.51 -13.53 -9.77
CA LEU A 48 -0.57 -12.30 -10.54
C LEU A 48 0.80 -11.74 -10.89
N GLY A 49 1.84 -12.17 -10.18
CA GLY A 49 3.19 -11.72 -10.46
C GLY A 49 3.31 -10.21 -10.41
N ASN A 50 3.79 -9.62 -11.50
CA ASN A 50 4.02 -8.17 -11.55
C ASN A 50 2.75 -7.36 -11.38
N GLU A 51 1.61 -7.90 -11.76
CA GLU A 51 0.36 -7.17 -11.61
C GLU A 51 0.04 -6.95 -10.14
N PHE A 52 0.37 -7.91 -9.28
CA PHE A 52 0.16 -7.77 -7.86
C PHE A 52 0.97 -6.59 -7.32
N CYS A 53 2.22 -6.48 -7.73
CA CYS A 53 3.07 -5.37 -7.31
C CYS A 53 2.55 -4.04 -7.84
N LYS A 54 2.02 -4.02 -9.05
CA LYS A 54 1.44 -2.80 -9.61
C LYS A 54 0.21 -2.36 -8.81
N ILE A 55 -0.61 -3.31 -8.40
CA ILE A 55 -1.77 -3.00 -7.57
C ILE A 55 -1.33 -2.36 -6.27
N ILE A 56 -0.34 -2.95 -5.60
CA ILE A 56 0.17 -2.41 -4.34
C ILE A 56 0.74 -1.01 -4.56
N SER A 57 1.55 -0.85 -5.59
CA SER A 57 2.19 0.43 -5.88
C SER A 57 1.15 1.52 -6.16
N THR A 58 0.15 1.21 -6.98
CA THR A 58 -0.88 2.18 -7.31
C THR A 58 -1.68 2.58 -6.07
N ALA A 59 -1.99 1.62 -5.23
CA ALA A 59 -2.75 1.90 -4.01
C ALA A 59 -1.94 2.80 -3.06
N LEU A 60 -0.65 2.51 -2.90
CA LEU A 60 0.21 3.32 -2.05
C LEU A 60 0.40 4.72 -2.62
N ASP A 61 0.56 4.84 -3.93
CA ASP A 61 0.71 6.15 -4.55
C ASP A 61 -0.56 6.98 -4.40
N THR A 62 -1.71 6.34 -4.49
CA THR A 62 -2.98 7.02 -4.30
C THR A 62 -3.10 7.55 -2.88
N ALA A 63 -2.74 6.74 -1.89
CA ALA A 63 -2.76 7.16 -0.51
C ALA A 63 -1.78 8.31 -0.27
N LYS A 64 -0.59 8.22 -0.84
CA LYS A 64 0.42 9.24 -0.66
C LYS A 64 -0.01 10.58 -1.27
N ALA A 65 -0.62 10.54 -2.45
CA ALA A 65 -1.05 11.77 -3.11
C ALA A 65 -2.03 12.56 -2.27
N THR A 66 -2.86 11.88 -1.51
CA THR A 66 -3.80 12.54 -0.60
C THR A 66 -3.10 12.98 0.68
N CYS A 67 -2.25 12.11 1.22
CA CYS A 67 -1.60 12.33 2.49
C CYS A 67 -0.70 13.57 2.48
N ILE A 68 -0.01 13.82 1.37
CA ILE A 68 0.91 14.98 1.33
C ILE A 68 0.18 16.31 1.37
N LEU A 69 -1.13 16.31 1.20
CA LEU A 69 -1.92 17.53 1.31
C LEU A 69 -2.31 17.84 2.74
N VAL A 70 -2.06 16.93 3.67
CA VAL A 70 -2.39 17.14 5.07
C VAL A 70 -1.36 18.09 5.69
N GLY A 71 -1.80 19.09 6.41
CA GLY A 71 -0.94 19.97 7.15
C GLY A 71 -1.43 20.09 8.58
N PRO A 72 -0.54 20.23 9.56
CA PRO A 72 0.93 20.27 9.40
C PRO A 72 1.51 18.89 9.07
N PRO A 73 2.75 18.88 8.56
CA PRO A 73 3.35 17.61 8.11
C PRO A 73 3.43 16.52 9.15
N ASN A 74 3.56 16.87 10.43
CA ASN A 74 3.66 15.83 11.46
C ASN A 74 2.35 15.09 11.68
N ASN A 75 1.28 15.49 11.00
CA ASN A 75 0.02 14.73 11.02
C ASN A 75 -0.09 13.75 9.85
N ARG A 76 0.96 13.65 9.03
CA ARG A 76 0.93 12.76 7.89
C ARG A 76 1.35 11.36 8.28
N PHE A 77 0.52 10.36 7.97
CA PHE A 77 0.89 8.97 8.20
C PHE A 77 0.29 8.08 7.13
N ILE A 78 0.98 6.96 6.89
CA ILE A 78 0.46 5.89 6.05
C ILE A 78 0.81 4.58 6.75
N ARG A 79 -0.17 3.70 6.90
CA ARG A 79 0.03 2.38 7.45
C ARG A 79 -0.33 1.34 6.41
N PHE A 80 0.60 0.44 6.17
CA PHE A 80 0.39 -0.66 5.25
C PHE A 80 0.40 -1.95 6.03
N ARG A 81 -0.62 -2.77 5.85
CA ARG A 81 -0.69 -4.06 6.51
C ARG A 81 -1.12 -5.10 5.51
N SER A 82 -0.45 -6.24 5.54
CA SER A 82 -0.78 -7.37 4.69
C SER A 82 -1.03 -8.59 5.56
N ARG A 83 -2.08 -9.34 5.22
CA ARG A 83 -2.39 -10.60 5.90
C ARG A 83 -2.78 -11.62 4.87
N LYS A 84 -2.51 -12.87 5.21
CA LYS A 84 -2.89 -13.99 4.36
C LYS A 84 -3.95 -14.77 5.12
N VAL A 85 -5.16 -14.79 4.58
CA VAL A 85 -6.28 -15.45 5.22
C VAL A 85 -6.85 -16.44 4.23
N GLN A 86 -6.73 -17.71 4.55
CA GLN A 86 -7.12 -18.78 3.65
C GLN A 86 -6.32 -18.64 2.35
N ASN A 87 -6.98 -18.47 1.21
CA ASN A 87 -6.31 -18.34 -0.06
C ASN A 87 -6.36 -16.92 -0.58
N GLN A 88 -6.43 -15.94 0.32
CA GLN A 88 -6.53 -14.55 -0.10
C GLN A 88 -5.44 -13.72 0.54
N ALA A 89 -4.92 -12.78 -0.24
CA ALA A 89 -4.04 -11.75 0.28
C ALA A 89 -4.94 -10.56 0.64
N LEU A 90 -4.88 -10.15 1.90
CA LEU A 90 -5.66 -9.00 2.37
C LEU A 90 -4.69 -7.86 2.62
N ILE A 91 -4.92 -6.73 1.97
CA ILE A 91 -4.07 -5.57 2.08
C ILE A 91 -4.91 -4.42 2.61
N LYS A 92 -4.42 -3.78 3.66
CA LYS A 92 -5.10 -2.63 4.24
C LYS A 92 -4.13 -1.47 4.28
N ILE A 93 -4.55 -0.34 3.72
CA ILE A 93 -3.76 0.87 3.73
C ILE A 93 -4.59 1.94 4.41
N GLN A 94 -4.07 2.52 5.48
CA GLN A 94 -4.70 3.64 6.15
C GLN A 94 -3.80 4.86 6.01
N TYR A 95 -4.41 6.03 5.84
CA TYR A 95 -3.63 7.23 5.62
C TYR A 95 -4.40 8.45 6.11
N SER A 96 -3.67 9.48 6.49
CA SER A 96 -4.29 10.73 6.91
C SER A 96 -4.78 11.51 5.69
N CYS A 97 -5.93 12.16 5.78
CA CYS A 97 -6.52 12.80 4.60
C CYS A 97 -7.37 14.03 4.86
N GLU A 98 -7.51 14.49 6.06
CA GLU A 98 -8.32 15.69 6.37
C GLU A 98 -9.71 15.64 5.76
N GLY A 99 -10.30 14.45 5.70
CA GLY A 99 -11.66 14.32 5.20
C GLY A 99 -11.82 14.43 3.70
N ALA A 100 -10.73 14.64 2.97
CA ALA A 100 -10.83 14.81 1.53
C ALA A 100 -10.79 13.46 0.82
N PRO A 101 -11.56 13.28 -0.26
CA PRO A 101 -11.42 12.07 -1.05
C PRO A 101 -10.07 12.09 -1.74
N PRO A 102 -9.57 10.92 -2.20
CA PRO A 102 -8.33 10.90 -2.95
C PRO A 102 -8.45 11.82 -4.15
N GLY A 103 -7.33 12.39 -4.53
CA GLY A 103 -7.32 13.43 -5.51
C GLY A 103 -7.85 13.03 -6.86
N SER A 104 -7.87 11.77 -7.20
CA SER A 104 -8.31 11.37 -8.53
C SER A 104 -9.24 10.18 -8.45
N ASN A 105 -10.48 10.39 -8.86
CA ASN A 105 -11.43 9.30 -8.99
C ASN A 105 -11.01 8.32 -10.09
N ARG A 106 -10.27 8.83 -11.07
CA ARG A 106 -9.78 7.98 -12.17
C ARG A 106 -8.79 6.94 -11.65
N GLU A 107 -7.88 7.37 -10.79
CA GLU A 107 -6.90 6.44 -10.26
C GLU A 107 -7.55 5.36 -9.43
N MET A 108 -8.54 5.74 -8.63
CA MET A 108 -9.25 4.77 -7.81
C MET A 108 -10.06 3.82 -8.69
N ALA A 109 -10.68 4.33 -9.75
CA ALA A 109 -11.45 3.51 -10.67
C ALA A 109 -10.53 2.53 -11.41
N ASP A 110 -9.35 2.99 -11.82
CA ASP A 110 -8.40 2.14 -12.49
C ASP A 110 -7.92 1.02 -11.57
N LEU A 111 -7.63 1.37 -10.32
CA LEU A 111 -7.22 0.40 -9.33
C LEU A 111 -8.31 -0.65 -9.13
N LYS A 112 -9.55 -0.21 -9.01
CA LYS A 112 -10.67 -1.11 -8.82
C LYS A 112 -10.81 -2.07 -10.00
N ASN A 113 -10.62 -1.55 -11.22
CA ASN A 113 -10.69 -2.40 -12.40
C ASN A 113 -9.61 -3.47 -12.40
N ARG A 114 -8.38 -3.10 -12.05
CA ARG A 114 -7.29 -4.05 -11.99
C ARG A 114 -7.57 -5.16 -10.98
N ILE A 115 -8.08 -4.77 -9.83
CA ILE A 115 -8.37 -5.72 -8.77
C ILE A 115 -9.53 -6.63 -9.16
N THR A 116 -10.56 -6.07 -9.77
CA THR A 116 -11.71 -6.85 -10.20
C THR A 116 -11.30 -7.87 -11.26
N LYS A 117 -10.45 -7.46 -12.20
CA LYS A 117 -9.97 -8.37 -13.24
C LYS A 117 -9.15 -9.51 -12.64
N ALA A 118 -8.52 -9.26 -11.52
CA ALA A 118 -7.75 -10.29 -10.83
C ALA A 118 -8.63 -11.20 -9.97
N GLY A 119 -9.93 -10.98 -9.98
CA GLY A 119 -10.85 -11.76 -9.16
C GLY A 119 -10.92 -11.27 -7.73
N GLY A 120 -10.43 -10.10 -7.47
CA GLY A 120 -10.37 -9.56 -6.13
C GLY A 120 -11.44 -8.53 -5.83
N TYR A 121 -11.24 -7.84 -4.74
CA TYR A 121 -12.23 -6.93 -4.21
C TYR A 121 -11.53 -5.70 -3.63
N LEU A 122 -12.09 -4.53 -3.87
CA LEU A 122 -11.59 -3.27 -3.34
C LEU A 122 -12.70 -2.55 -2.60
N LYS A 123 -12.41 -2.13 -1.38
CA LYS A 123 -13.30 -1.27 -0.62
C LYS A 123 -12.52 -0.04 -0.19
N TYR A 124 -13.08 1.13 -0.44
CA TYR A 124 -12.47 2.40 -0.11
C TYR A 124 -13.42 3.17 0.79
N GLN A 125 -12.89 3.79 1.84
CA GLN A 125 -13.72 4.57 2.74
C GLN A 125 -12.91 5.68 3.41
N ILE A 126 -13.61 6.71 3.83
CA ILE A 126 -13.03 7.78 4.62
C ILE A 126 -13.83 7.87 5.90
N ASP A 127 -13.14 7.91 7.02
CA ASP A 127 -13.74 8.06 8.32
C ASP A 127 -13.07 9.24 8.99
N GLU A 128 -13.72 10.38 8.98
CA GLU A 128 -13.16 11.63 9.48
C GLU A 128 -11.88 11.95 8.72
N ASP A 129 -10.75 11.94 9.41
CA ASP A 129 -9.50 12.32 8.79
C ASP A 129 -8.63 11.14 8.41
N VAL A 130 -9.20 9.95 8.36
CA VAL A 130 -8.46 8.75 8.03
C VAL A 130 -9.11 8.07 6.84
N GLY A 131 -8.32 7.88 5.77
CA GLY A 131 -8.78 7.12 4.64
C GLY A 131 -8.36 5.66 4.78
N GLY A 132 -9.11 4.77 4.15
CA GLY A 132 -8.81 3.36 4.16
C GLY A 132 -9.02 2.74 2.81
N ILE A 133 -8.03 1.99 2.35
CA ILE A 133 -8.11 1.20 1.14
C ILE A 133 -7.95 -0.25 1.55
N ASN A 134 -8.97 -1.06 1.29
CA ASN A 134 -8.95 -2.48 1.65
C ASN A 134 -9.04 -3.30 0.38
N ILE A 135 -8.08 -4.22 0.20
CA ILE A 135 -7.96 -5.02 -1.01
C ILE A 135 -7.91 -6.48 -0.61
N ALA A 136 -8.67 -7.31 -1.31
CA ALA A 136 -8.62 -8.75 -1.15
C ALA A 136 -8.35 -9.36 -2.52
N ILE A 137 -7.31 -10.19 -2.62
CA ILE A 137 -6.92 -10.80 -3.90
C ILE A 137 -6.72 -12.29 -3.69
N PRO A 138 -7.38 -13.15 -4.50
CA PRO A 138 -7.13 -14.59 -4.42
C PRO A 138 -5.67 -14.89 -4.74
N MET A 139 -5.05 -15.71 -3.93
CA MET A 139 -3.63 -16.02 -4.10
C MET A 139 -3.40 -17.21 -4.99
N LYS A 140 -4.36 -18.12 -5.06
CA LYS A 140 -4.23 -19.31 -5.85
C LYS A 140 -5.20 -19.29 -7.00
N GLN A 141 -4.73 -19.82 -8.11
CA GLN A 141 -5.61 -20.00 -9.23
C GLN A 141 -6.54 -21.16 -8.93
N MET A 142 -7.80 -20.94 -9.21
CA MET A 142 -8.76 -22.03 -9.09
C MET A 142 -8.56 -22.94 -10.27
N GLY A 143 -8.10 -24.10 -9.99
CA GLY A 143 -7.79 -25.02 -11.08
C GLY A 143 -8.80 -26.08 -11.23
#